data_668a2ff0de1a02d44b032e7268f9ae13
#
_entry.id   668a2ff0de1a02d44b032e7268f9ae13
#
_cell.length_a   1.000
_cell.length_b   1.000
_cell.length_c   1.000
_cell.angle_alpha   90.00
_cell.angle_beta   90.00
_cell.angle_gamma   90.00
#
_symmetry.space_group_name_H-M   'P 1'
#
loop_
_entity.id
_entity.type
_entity.pdbx_description
1 polymer ?
#
loop_
_entity_poly.entity_id
_entity_poly.type
_entity_poly.pdbx_seq_one_letter_code
_entity_poly.pdbx_strand_id
1 'polypeptide(L)'
;TYASAQHIVRNSYYSAYGMTTDFTGVLGAQYIYHFDKCLFMPADLTGGIEFNHDNLHDKATDVQKYRDAALAEDPTATGDRLQQLIEKYTPAPLNQVVNIASVYAQNEWKNEQWSFLIGGRVDKNSIMDKAVFSPRANIRYNPTQDVNIRFSYAEGFRAPQAFDEDLHISNVGGELVSIVRAEGLKEERSRSFNASVDWYHYFGDFQANLLVE
;
A
#
# COMPACT_ATOMS: atom_id res chain seq x y z
N THR A 1 -8.11 -18.92 7.15
CA THR A 1 -6.69 -18.48 7.14
C THR A 1 -6.23 -18.30 5.71
N TYR A 2 -5.34 -17.36 5.49
CA TYR A 2 -4.71 -17.11 4.19
C TYR A 2 -3.26 -16.69 4.40
N ALA A 3 -2.43 -16.98 3.38
CA ALA A 3 -1.05 -16.53 3.32
C ALA A 3 -0.68 -16.25 1.87
N SER A 4 0.14 -15.23 1.64
CA SER A 4 0.76 -14.97 0.35
C SER A 4 2.17 -14.43 0.55
N ALA A 5 3.04 -14.65 -0.43
CA ALA A 5 4.37 -14.07 -0.46
C ALA A 5 4.74 -13.69 -1.90
N GLN A 6 5.46 -12.60 -2.04
CA GLN A 6 5.99 -12.12 -3.30
C GLN A 6 7.45 -11.73 -3.12
N HIS A 7 8.28 -12.06 -4.10
CA HIS A 7 9.66 -11.59 -4.17
C HIS A 7 9.90 -10.95 -5.53
N ILE A 8 10.32 -9.70 -5.52
CA ILE A 8 10.58 -8.90 -6.71
C ILE A 8 12.07 -8.61 -6.76
N VAL A 9 12.67 -8.77 -7.94
CA VAL A 9 14.03 -8.31 -8.23
C VAL A 9 13.95 -7.43 -9.48
N ARG A 10 14.30 -6.17 -9.33
CA ARG A 10 14.32 -5.21 -10.44
C ARG A 10 15.74 -4.71 -10.65
N ASN A 11 16.22 -4.80 -11.88
CA ASN A 11 17.50 -4.24 -12.31
C ASN A 11 17.24 -3.10 -13.30
N SER A 12 17.83 -1.96 -13.06
CA SER A 12 17.74 -0.77 -13.91
C SER A 12 19.08 -0.49 -14.54
N TYR A 13 19.11 -0.27 -15.87
CA TYR A 13 20.32 -0.03 -16.67
C TYR A 13 20.11 1.21 -17.53
N TYR A 14 20.03 2.37 -16.94
CA TYR A 14 19.94 3.58 -17.76
C TYR A 14 21.30 4.30 -17.84
N SER A 15 21.54 5.30 -17.04
CA SER A 15 22.85 5.96 -16.92
C SER A 15 23.69 5.40 -15.77
N ALA A 16 23.01 4.73 -14.84
CA ALA A 16 23.57 4.07 -13.69
C ALA A 16 22.92 2.69 -13.52
N TYR A 17 23.60 1.79 -12.84
CA TYR A 17 23.02 0.51 -12.45
C TYR A 17 22.27 0.65 -11.13
N GLY A 18 21.03 0.19 -11.11
CA GLY A 18 20.24 0.07 -9.90
C GLY A 18 19.70 -1.34 -9.72
N MET A 19 19.71 -1.81 -8.49
CA MET A 19 19.13 -3.09 -8.10
C MET A 19 18.21 -2.89 -6.91
N THR A 20 16.93 -3.20 -7.11
CA THR A 20 15.93 -3.26 -6.05
C THR A 20 15.55 -4.70 -5.82
N THR A 21 15.56 -5.14 -4.58
CA THR A 21 14.95 -6.40 -4.17
C THR A 21 13.90 -6.11 -3.11
N ASP A 22 12.73 -6.68 -3.27
CA ASP A 22 11.63 -6.54 -2.36
C ASP A 22 11.01 -7.90 -2.03
N PHE A 23 10.81 -8.19 -0.76
CA PHE A 23 10.09 -9.35 -0.29
C PHE A 23 8.90 -8.91 0.54
N THR A 24 7.70 -9.24 0.06
CA THR A 24 6.45 -8.97 0.77
C THR A 24 5.78 -10.28 1.16
N GLY A 25 5.43 -10.41 2.44
CA GLY A 25 4.70 -11.55 2.98
C GLY A 25 3.46 -11.12 3.75
N VAL A 26 2.36 -11.84 3.56
CA VAL A 26 1.09 -11.61 4.26
C VAL A 26 0.61 -12.92 4.88
N LEU A 27 0.23 -12.86 6.15
CA LEU A 27 -0.42 -13.95 6.88
C LEU A 27 -1.64 -13.41 7.60
N GLY A 28 -2.79 -14.08 7.46
CA GLY A 28 -4.01 -13.64 8.12
C GLY A 28 -4.96 -14.77 8.49
N ALA A 29 -5.84 -14.46 9.42
CA ALA A 29 -6.96 -15.29 9.80
C ALA A 29 -8.22 -14.43 9.95
N GLN A 30 -9.32 -14.93 9.42
CA GLN A 30 -10.61 -14.29 9.46
C GLN A 30 -11.67 -15.31 9.91
N TYR A 31 -12.61 -14.84 10.70
CA TYR A 31 -13.78 -15.58 11.10
C TYR A 31 -15.04 -14.77 10.80
N ILE A 32 -16.08 -15.46 10.33
CA ILE A 32 -17.39 -14.87 10.05
C ILE A 32 -18.40 -15.62 10.91
N TYR A 33 -19.20 -14.88 11.67
CA TYR A 33 -20.31 -15.41 12.45
C TYR A 33 -21.63 -14.85 11.93
N HIS A 34 -22.55 -15.74 11.63
CA HIS A 34 -23.88 -15.40 11.11
C HIS A 34 -24.89 -15.35 12.27
N PHE A 35 -25.51 -14.20 12.45
CA PHE A 35 -26.61 -14.02 13.37
C PHE A 35 -27.93 -14.08 12.61
N ASP A 36 -28.86 -14.94 13.04
CA ASP A 36 -30.23 -14.91 12.52
C ASP A 36 -30.88 -13.55 12.80
N LYS A 37 -30.54 -12.93 13.94
CA LYS A 37 -30.92 -11.57 14.28
C LYS A 37 -29.87 -10.93 15.20
N CYS A 38 -29.38 -9.77 14.81
CA CYS A 38 -28.52 -8.92 15.63
C CYS A 38 -29.14 -7.51 15.67
N LEU A 39 -29.61 -7.08 16.84
CA LEU A 39 -30.35 -5.84 17.05
C LEU A 39 -31.72 -5.86 16.32
N PHE A 40 -31.72 -5.51 15.03
CA PHE A 40 -32.97 -5.30 14.26
C PHE A 40 -33.06 -6.15 12.98
N MET A 41 -31.95 -6.71 12.48
CA MET A 41 -31.87 -7.52 11.25
C MET A 41 -30.97 -8.74 11.43
N PRO A 42 -31.04 -9.73 10.51
CA PRO A 42 -29.97 -10.70 10.33
C PRO A 42 -28.65 -9.97 10.08
N ALA A 43 -27.54 -10.52 10.57
CA ALA A 43 -26.25 -9.87 10.42
C ALA A 43 -25.10 -10.85 10.34
N ASP A 44 -24.04 -10.40 9.63
CA ASP A 44 -22.76 -11.10 9.54
C ASP A 44 -21.69 -10.30 10.27
N LEU A 45 -21.19 -10.83 11.38
CA LEU A 45 -20.02 -10.29 12.06
C LEU A 45 -18.76 -10.93 11.50
N THR A 46 -17.90 -10.11 10.92
CA THR A 46 -16.57 -10.53 10.44
C THR A 46 -15.51 -9.93 11.35
N GLY A 47 -14.59 -10.76 11.84
CA GLY A 47 -13.42 -10.32 12.58
C GLY A 47 -12.17 -11.04 12.12
N GLY A 48 -11.03 -10.38 12.21
CA GLY A 48 -9.78 -10.99 11.77
C GLY A 48 -8.54 -10.27 12.27
N ILE A 49 -7.44 -10.97 12.07
CA ILE A 49 -6.07 -10.48 12.32
C ILE A 49 -5.25 -10.68 11.06
N GLU A 50 -4.29 -9.80 10.84
CA GLU A 50 -3.40 -9.86 9.69
C GLU A 50 -2.00 -9.37 10.10
N PHE A 51 -1.00 -10.01 9.56
CA PHE A 51 0.39 -9.58 9.68
C PHE A 51 0.98 -9.44 8.28
N ASN A 52 1.56 -8.28 8.01
CA ASN A 52 2.29 -7.98 6.79
C ASN A 52 3.75 -7.74 7.12
N HIS A 53 4.63 -8.33 6.33
CA HIS A 53 6.08 -8.14 6.36
C HIS A 53 6.55 -7.66 4.99
N ASP A 54 7.29 -6.58 4.97
CA ASP A 54 7.89 -6.00 3.77
C ASP A 54 9.36 -5.73 4.03
N ASN A 55 10.23 -6.18 3.12
CA ASN A 55 11.67 -6.02 3.23
C ASN A 55 12.23 -5.54 1.90
N LEU A 56 12.43 -4.24 1.82
CA LEU A 56 12.95 -3.54 0.66
C LEU A 56 14.45 -3.29 0.83
N HIS A 57 15.22 -3.71 -0.17
CA HIS A 57 16.63 -3.37 -0.32
C HIS A 57 16.84 -2.71 -1.68
N ASP A 58 17.34 -1.48 -1.66
CA ASP A 58 17.56 -0.71 -2.87
C ASP A 58 19.00 -0.19 -2.93
N LYS A 59 19.67 -0.48 -4.03
CA LYS A 59 21.05 -0.09 -4.28
C LYS A 59 21.19 0.56 -5.64
N ALA A 60 21.69 1.77 -5.66
CA ALA A 60 22.10 2.46 -6.88
C ALA A 60 23.61 2.54 -6.97
N THR A 61 24.15 2.35 -8.16
CA THR A 61 25.59 2.38 -8.41
C THR A 61 25.89 3.08 -9.72
N ASP A 62 26.50 4.26 -9.64
CA ASP A 62 27.11 4.95 -10.79
C ASP A 62 28.63 4.95 -10.61
N VAL A 63 29.24 3.86 -11.03
CA VAL A 63 30.68 3.64 -10.85
C VAL A 63 31.50 4.76 -11.47
N GLN A 64 31.09 5.28 -12.63
CA GLN A 64 31.84 6.34 -13.31
C GLN A 64 31.75 7.65 -12.53
N LYS A 65 30.57 8.07 -12.12
CA LYS A 65 30.35 9.29 -11.33
C LYS A 65 31.13 9.27 -10.01
N TYR A 66 31.11 8.15 -9.31
CA TYR A 66 31.83 8.02 -8.02
C TYR A 66 33.33 7.96 -8.20
N ARG A 67 33.80 7.35 -9.29
CA ARG A 67 35.19 7.36 -9.66
C ARG A 67 35.66 8.78 -10.04
N ASP A 68 34.89 9.51 -10.82
CA ASP A 68 35.19 10.88 -11.21
C ASP A 68 35.23 11.81 -10.00
N ALA A 69 34.29 11.65 -9.05
CA ALA A 69 34.30 12.38 -7.78
C ALA A 69 35.54 12.04 -6.92
N ALA A 70 35.91 10.77 -6.86
CA ALA A 70 37.10 10.31 -6.15
C ALA A 70 38.38 10.90 -6.76
N LEU A 71 38.50 10.91 -8.06
CA LEU A 71 39.65 11.49 -8.80
C LEU A 71 39.66 13.02 -8.77
N ALA A 72 38.50 13.67 -8.61
CA ALA A 72 38.46 15.12 -8.38
C ALA A 72 38.99 15.50 -6.98
N GLU A 73 38.81 14.63 -5.96
CA GLU A 73 39.42 14.82 -4.64
C GLU A 73 40.92 14.51 -4.65
N ASP A 74 41.30 13.41 -5.26
CA ASP A 74 42.73 13.00 -5.38
C ASP A 74 43.03 12.47 -6.77
N PRO A 75 43.51 13.33 -7.69
CA PRO A 75 43.81 12.94 -9.07
C PRO A 75 44.92 11.88 -9.21
N THR A 76 45.67 11.63 -8.16
CA THR A 76 46.77 10.65 -8.15
C THR A 76 46.39 9.32 -7.52
N ALA A 77 45.15 9.20 -7.02
CA ALA A 77 44.68 7.98 -6.32
C ALA A 77 44.67 6.78 -7.29
N THR A 78 45.24 5.69 -6.83
CA THR A 78 45.26 4.40 -7.53
C THR A 78 45.06 3.25 -6.52
N GLY A 79 44.76 2.05 -7.01
CA GLY A 79 44.64 0.86 -6.19
C GLY A 79 43.66 1.05 -5.03
N ASP A 80 44.08 0.63 -3.81
CA ASP A 80 43.25 0.64 -2.60
C ASP A 80 42.80 2.06 -2.21
N ARG A 81 43.62 3.07 -2.46
CA ARG A 81 43.26 4.46 -2.17
C ARG A 81 42.11 4.96 -3.05
N LEU A 82 42.14 4.65 -4.33
CA LEU A 82 41.02 4.97 -5.22
C LEU A 82 39.76 4.23 -4.82
N GLN A 83 39.87 2.97 -4.45
CA GLN A 83 38.72 2.19 -3.98
C GLN A 83 38.06 2.78 -2.73
N GLN A 84 38.86 3.19 -1.74
CA GLN A 84 38.36 3.87 -0.52
C GLN A 84 37.64 5.18 -0.85
N LEU A 85 38.14 5.95 -1.79
CA LEU A 85 37.52 7.20 -2.22
C LEU A 85 36.21 6.94 -2.98
N ILE A 86 36.16 5.92 -3.84
CA ILE A 86 34.93 5.51 -4.52
C ILE A 86 33.88 5.09 -3.49
N GLU A 87 34.22 4.28 -2.50
CA GLU A 87 33.33 3.87 -1.42
C GLU A 87 32.81 5.07 -0.62
N LYS A 88 33.66 6.06 -0.34
CA LYS A 88 33.25 7.30 0.35
C LYS A 88 32.14 8.06 -0.39
N TYR A 89 32.17 8.08 -1.74
CA TYR A 89 31.19 8.76 -2.57
C TYR A 89 29.99 7.89 -2.97
N THR A 90 30.09 6.58 -2.77
CA THR A 90 29.00 5.64 -3.06
C THR A 90 27.92 5.75 -1.97
N PRO A 91 26.66 6.06 -2.32
CA PRO A 91 25.58 6.10 -1.33
C PRO A 91 25.39 4.75 -0.65
N ALA A 92 25.09 4.77 0.62
CA ALA A 92 24.67 3.56 1.33
C ALA A 92 23.37 3.01 0.70
N PRO A 93 23.23 1.67 0.58
CA PRO A 93 21.98 1.08 0.14
C PRO A 93 20.83 1.47 1.07
N LEU A 94 19.66 1.72 0.51
CA LEU A 94 18.43 1.86 1.28
C LEU A 94 17.98 0.47 1.74
N ASN A 95 17.86 0.29 3.04
CA ASN A 95 17.28 -0.91 3.64
C ASN A 95 16.07 -0.49 4.46
N GLN A 96 14.90 -1.02 4.12
CA GLN A 96 13.68 -0.73 4.84
C GLN A 96 12.93 -2.01 5.16
N VAL A 97 12.74 -2.28 6.44
CA VAL A 97 11.91 -3.39 6.90
C VAL A 97 10.68 -2.82 7.59
N VAL A 98 9.51 -3.19 7.09
CA VAL A 98 8.22 -2.76 7.61
C VAL A 98 7.43 -3.97 8.05
N ASN A 99 6.93 -3.95 9.29
CA ASN A 99 6.01 -4.94 9.82
C ASN A 99 4.72 -4.25 10.22
N ILE A 100 3.58 -4.80 9.80
CA ILE A 100 2.26 -4.27 10.13
C ILE A 100 1.45 -5.38 10.77
N ALA A 101 1.11 -5.19 12.04
CA ALA A 101 0.15 -6.03 12.74
C ALA A 101 -1.22 -5.34 12.78
N SER A 102 -2.26 -6.05 12.38
CA SER A 102 -3.59 -5.51 12.20
C SER A 102 -4.64 -6.35 12.86
N VAL A 103 -5.65 -5.69 13.41
CA VAL A 103 -6.89 -6.31 13.85
C VAL A 103 -8.07 -5.54 13.27
N TYR A 104 -9.08 -6.25 12.81
CA TYR A 104 -10.27 -5.62 12.24
C TYR A 104 -11.54 -6.34 12.65
N ALA A 105 -12.62 -5.59 12.69
CA ALA A 105 -13.95 -6.12 12.85
C ALA A 105 -14.96 -5.27 12.07
N GLN A 106 -15.99 -5.93 11.56
CA GLN A 106 -17.13 -5.29 10.91
C GLN A 106 -18.39 -6.09 11.14
N ASN A 107 -19.52 -5.41 11.15
CA ASN A 107 -20.83 -6.04 11.15
C ASN A 107 -21.65 -5.53 9.97
N GLU A 108 -22.25 -6.44 9.23
CA GLU A 108 -23.17 -6.15 8.13
C GLU A 108 -24.57 -6.66 8.49
N TRP A 109 -25.52 -5.75 8.67
CA TRP A 109 -26.94 -6.05 8.78
C TRP A 109 -27.54 -6.01 7.38
N LYS A 110 -28.24 -7.06 6.98
CA LYS A 110 -28.78 -7.14 5.63
C LYS A 110 -30.12 -7.84 5.52
N ASN A 111 -30.94 -7.35 4.59
CA ASN A 111 -32.14 -7.99 4.06
C ASN A 111 -32.22 -7.75 2.55
N GLU A 112 -33.33 -8.06 1.93
CA GLU A 112 -33.52 -7.90 0.46
C GLU A 112 -33.37 -6.44 0.01
N GLN A 113 -33.88 -5.47 0.80
CA GLN A 113 -33.88 -4.06 0.44
C GLN A 113 -32.69 -3.28 0.97
N TRP A 114 -32.18 -3.63 2.16
CA TRP A 114 -31.17 -2.85 2.87
C TRP A 114 -29.94 -3.69 3.21
N SER A 115 -28.79 -3.05 3.15
CA SER A 115 -27.58 -3.51 3.82
C SER A 115 -26.90 -2.32 4.49
N PHE A 116 -26.53 -2.50 5.77
CA PHE A 116 -25.77 -1.54 6.56
C PHE A 116 -24.51 -2.23 7.06
N LEU A 117 -23.35 -1.72 6.67
CA LEU A 117 -22.07 -2.22 7.15
C LEU A 117 -21.37 -1.12 7.95
N ILE A 118 -20.91 -1.48 9.13
CA ILE A 118 -20.03 -0.65 9.95
C ILE A 118 -18.86 -1.50 10.38
N GLY A 119 -17.65 -0.97 10.27
CA GLY A 119 -16.44 -1.66 10.68
C GLY A 119 -15.27 -0.72 10.91
N GLY A 120 -14.18 -1.29 11.37
CA GLY A 120 -12.94 -0.59 11.54
C GLY A 120 -11.76 -1.54 11.62
N ARG A 121 -10.59 -0.99 11.34
CA ARG A 121 -9.31 -1.68 11.39
C ARG A 121 -8.34 -0.84 12.23
N VAL A 122 -7.56 -1.50 13.04
CA VAL A 122 -6.45 -0.90 13.77
C VAL A 122 -5.17 -1.54 13.25
N ASP A 123 -4.26 -0.70 12.78
CA ASP A 123 -2.96 -1.10 12.24
C ASP A 123 -1.84 -0.55 13.10
N LYS A 124 -0.93 -1.41 13.54
CA LYS A 124 0.33 -1.03 14.17
C LYS A 124 1.47 -1.31 13.19
N ASN A 125 1.99 -0.24 12.62
CA ASN A 125 3.14 -0.27 11.72
C ASN A 125 4.44 -0.06 12.51
N SER A 126 5.50 -0.84 12.20
CA SER A 126 6.79 -0.79 12.91
C SER A 126 7.54 0.54 12.74
N ILE A 127 7.27 1.29 11.66
CA ILE A 127 7.91 2.58 11.40
C ILE A 127 7.10 3.77 11.94
N MET A 128 6.02 3.51 12.67
CA MET A 128 5.13 4.52 13.24
C MET A 128 5.05 4.36 14.76
N ASP A 129 5.04 5.46 15.49
CA ASP A 129 4.94 5.45 16.96
C ASP A 129 3.57 4.98 17.43
N LYS A 130 2.51 5.37 16.72
CA LYS A 130 1.12 5.11 17.12
C LYS A 130 0.43 4.14 16.15
N ALA A 131 -0.50 3.38 16.69
CA ALA A 131 -1.44 2.63 15.87
C ALA A 131 -2.43 3.58 15.21
N VAL A 132 -2.87 3.22 14.00
CA VAL A 132 -3.85 3.97 13.21
C VAL A 132 -5.16 3.23 13.19
N PHE A 133 -6.25 3.95 13.45
CA PHE A 133 -7.61 3.45 13.29
C PHE A 133 -8.19 3.95 11.98
N SER A 134 -8.78 3.04 11.21
CA SER A 134 -9.40 3.28 9.91
C SER A 134 -10.84 2.77 9.93
N PRO A 135 -11.84 3.66 10.15
CA PRO A 135 -13.24 3.31 10.11
C PRO A 135 -13.74 3.13 8.67
N ARG A 136 -14.79 2.33 8.52
CA ARG A 136 -15.56 2.22 7.28
C ARG A 136 -17.06 2.05 7.55
N ALA A 137 -17.88 2.57 6.67
CA ALA A 137 -19.32 2.38 6.67
C ALA A 137 -19.84 2.26 5.24
N ASN A 138 -20.86 1.43 5.05
CA ASN A 138 -21.51 1.27 3.76
C ASN A 138 -23.02 1.13 3.98
N ILE A 139 -23.81 1.76 3.12
CA ILE A 139 -25.26 1.64 3.07
C ILE A 139 -25.63 1.27 1.64
N ARG A 140 -26.40 0.21 1.49
CA ARG A 140 -27.04 -0.19 0.23
C ARG A 140 -28.53 -0.17 0.39
N TYR A 141 -29.22 0.40 -0.57
CA TYR A 141 -30.68 0.44 -0.65
C TYR A 141 -31.16 -0.01 -2.03
N ASN A 142 -31.98 -1.04 -2.06
CA ASN A 142 -32.62 -1.56 -3.26
C ASN A 142 -34.13 -1.23 -3.19
N PRO A 143 -34.58 -0.06 -3.69
CA PRO A 143 -36.01 0.29 -3.70
C PRO A 143 -36.84 -0.68 -4.56
N THR A 144 -36.23 -1.20 -5.60
CA THR A 144 -36.78 -2.24 -6.49
C THR A 144 -35.71 -3.26 -6.82
N GLN A 145 -36.07 -4.34 -7.50
CA GLN A 145 -35.11 -5.35 -7.97
C GLN A 145 -34.15 -4.79 -9.06
N ASP A 146 -34.56 -3.71 -9.72
CA ASP A 146 -33.83 -3.11 -10.82
C ASP A 146 -32.94 -1.94 -10.41
N VAL A 147 -33.09 -1.43 -9.16
CA VAL A 147 -32.37 -0.25 -8.69
C VAL A 147 -31.55 -0.55 -7.46
N ASN A 148 -30.27 -0.22 -7.50
CA ASN A 148 -29.37 -0.34 -6.39
C ASN A 148 -28.68 1.00 -6.10
N ILE A 149 -28.87 1.53 -4.91
CA ILE A 149 -28.28 2.78 -4.44
C ILE A 149 -27.27 2.46 -3.37
N ARG A 150 -26.05 3.00 -3.47
CA ARG A 150 -24.97 2.77 -2.50
C ARG A 150 -24.36 4.07 -2.05
N PHE A 151 -24.02 4.12 -0.75
CA PHE A 151 -23.18 5.13 -0.14
C PHE A 151 -22.09 4.43 0.64
N SER A 152 -20.86 4.86 0.49
CA SER A 152 -19.76 4.34 1.27
C SER A 152 -18.87 5.45 1.82
N TYR A 153 -18.35 5.20 3.01
CA TYR A 153 -17.34 5.97 3.67
C TYR A 153 -16.19 5.07 4.11
N ALA A 154 -14.96 5.48 3.85
CA ALA A 154 -13.79 4.79 4.35
C ALA A 154 -12.67 5.77 4.65
N GLU A 155 -11.93 5.52 5.73
CA GLU A 155 -10.65 6.16 5.98
C GLU A 155 -9.52 5.19 5.69
N GLY A 156 -8.41 5.73 5.17
CA GLY A 156 -7.18 5.01 4.93
C GLY A 156 -5.98 5.83 5.37
N PHE A 157 -4.82 5.20 5.41
CA PHE A 157 -3.57 5.88 5.68
C PHE A 157 -2.43 5.29 4.85
N ARG A 158 -1.39 6.09 4.68
CA ARG A 158 -0.11 5.69 4.10
C ARG A 158 0.99 6.03 5.09
N ALA A 159 1.79 5.03 5.44
CA ALA A 159 2.94 5.23 6.31
C ALA A 159 4.08 5.96 5.56
N PRO A 160 4.94 6.70 6.25
CA PRO A 160 6.07 7.42 5.63
C PRO A 160 7.22 6.44 5.31
N GLN A 161 7.04 5.65 4.27
CA GLN A 161 8.02 4.66 3.79
C GLN A 161 8.49 4.98 2.37
N ALA A 162 9.64 4.47 1.97
CA ALA A 162 10.07 4.48 0.58
C ALA A 162 9.25 3.44 -0.20
N PHE A 163 8.86 3.78 -1.43
CA PHE A 163 8.10 2.91 -2.33
C PHE A 163 8.96 2.53 -3.52
N ASP A 164 8.69 1.36 -4.08
CA ASP A 164 9.47 0.84 -5.19
C ASP A 164 9.41 1.74 -6.44
N GLU A 165 8.25 2.35 -6.73
CA GLU A 165 8.09 3.29 -7.83
C GLU A 165 8.89 4.60 -7.69
N ASP A 166 9.26 4.97 -6.46
CA ASP A 166 10.04 6.19 -6.18
C ASP A 166 11.54 5.93 -6.18
N LEU A 167 11.96 4.66 -6.30
CA LEU A 167 13.35 4.25 -6.25
C LEU A 167 13.99 4.27 -7.65
N HIS A 168 15.27 4.58 -7.71
CA HIS A 168 16.03 4.70 -8.97
C HIS A 168 15.42 5.65 -10.00
N ILE A 169 14.69 6.67 -9.56
CA ILE A 169 14.22 7.71 -10.46
C ILE A 169 15.44 8.44 -10.99
N SER A 170 15.81 8.15 -12.24
CA SER A 170 16.78 8.94 -12.96
C SER A 170 16.04 10.09 -13.62
N ASN A 171 16.41 11.33 -13.29
CA ASN A 171 15.94 12.49 -14.02
C ASN A 171 16.47 12.46 -15.45
N VAL A 172 15.77 13.14 -16.36
CA VAL A 172 16.25 13.38 -17.73
C VAL A 172 17.61 14.09 -17.63
N GLY A 173 18.70 13.37 -17.88
CA GLY A 173 20.07 13.84 -17.67
C GLY A 173 20.96 12.87 -16.88
N GLY A 174 20.39 11.79 -16.33
CA GLY A 174 21.14 10.71 -15.68
C GLY A 174 21.58 10.99 -14.25
N GLU A 175 21.01 11.98 -13.59
CA GLU A 175 21.30 12.22 -12.17
C GLU A 175 20.63 11.18 -11.28
N LEU A 176 21.41 10.57 -10.39
CA LEU A 176 20.91 9.71 -9.34
C LEU A 176 20.23 10.55 -8.26
N VAL A 177 18.95 10.28 -8.01
CA VAL A 177 18.23 10.83 -6.88
C VAL A 177 18.31 9.82 -5.73
N SER A 178 18.90 10.22 -4.62
CA SER A 178 18.89 9.44 -3.39
C SER A 178 17.66 9.83 -2.58
N ILE A 179 16.80 8.83 -2.27
CA ILE A 179 15.62 9.03 -1.43
C ILE A 179 16.05 8.91 0.02
N VAL A 180 15.93 10.00 0.76
CA VAL A 180 16.20 10.04 2.20
C VAL A 180 14.90 10.43 2.91
N ARG A 181 14.42 9.53 3.77
CA ARG A 181 13.24 9.83 4.58
C ARG A 181 13.58 10.86 5.65
N ALA A 182 12.87 11.99 5.66
CA ALA A 182 13.03 13.00 6.69
C ALA A 182 12.56 12.48 8.05
N GLU A 183 13.23 12.92 9.13
CA GLU A 183 12.78 12.64 10.50
C GLU A 183 11.47 13.36 10.80
N GLY A 184 10.59 12.71 11.58
CA GLY A 184 9.33 13.30 12.04
C GLY A 184 8.20 13.30 11.01
N LEU A 185 8.35 12.62 9.87
CA LEU A 185 7.25 12.42 8.94
C LEU A 185 6.11 11.62 9.60
N LYS A 186 4.89 12.11 9.40
CA LYS A 186 3.67 11.47 9.88
C LYS A 186 3.01 10.69 8.73
N GLU A 187 2.07 9.84 9.12
CA GLU A 187 1.21 9.18 8.13
C GLU A 187 0.37 10.19 7.34
N GLU A 188 0.21 9.93 6.07
CA GLU A 188 -0.83 10.55 5.24
C GLU A 188 -2.16 9.89 5.55
N ARG A 189 -3.26 10.66 5.60
CA ARG A 189 -4.61 10.16 5.83
C ARG A 189 -5.52 10.55 4.68
N SER A 190 -6.32 9.60 4.24
CA SER A 190 -7.33 9.79 3.23
C SER A 190 -8.73 9.53 3.81
N ARG A 191 -9.72 10.25 3.26
CA ARG A 191 -11.15 10.03 3.52
C ARG A 191 -11.85 9.96 2.19
N SER A 192 -12.55 8.87 1.98
CA SER A 192 -13.27 8.61 0.74
C SER A 192 -14.76 8.56 1.01
N PHE A 193 -15.53 9.26 0.18
CA PHE A 193 -16.98 9.22 0.13
C PHE A 193 -17.37 8.83 -1.29
N ASN A 194 -18.11 7.74 -1.43
CA ASN A 194 -18.62 7.33 -2.74
C ASN A 194 -20.14 7.22 -2.67
N ALA A 195 -20.81 7.63 -3.75
CA ALA A 195 -22.23 7.45 -3.94
C ALA A 195 -22.46 6.89 -5.35
N SER A 196 -23.25 5.84 -5.47
CA SER A 196 -23.57 5.29 -6.79
C SER A 196 -25.04 4.88 -6.88
N VAL A 197 -25.57 4.97 -8.09
CA VAL A 197 -26.88 4.45 -8.47
C VAL A 197 -26.68 3.53 -9.66
N ASP A 198 -27.15 2.30 -9.52
CA ASP A 198 -27.09 1.28 -10.54
C ASP A 198 -28.52 0.86 -10.88
N TRP A 199 -28.89 0.99 -12.17
CA TRP A 199 -30.20 0.66 -12.68
C TRP A 199 -30.09 -0.41 -13.77
N TYR A 200 -30.84 -1.49 -13.60
CA TYR A 200 -30.97 -2.59 -14.54
C TYR A 200 -32.40 -2.64 -15.07
N HIS A 201 -32.56 -2.87 -16.35
CA HIS A 201 -33.87 -3.10 -16.91
C HIS A 201 -33.84 -4.09 -18.08
N TYR A 202 -34.82 -4.96 -18.11
CA TYR A 202 -34.98 -5.92 -19.19
C TYR A 202 -36.13 -5.47 -20.10
N PHE A 203 -35.83 -5.26 -21.38
CA PHE A 203 -36.78 -4.96 -22.44
C PHE A 203 -36.95 -6.23 -23.33
N GLY A 204 -37.72 -7.21 -22.88
CA GLY A 204 -37.76 -8.52 -23.52
C GLY A 204 -36.41 -9.23 -23.43
N ASP A 205 -35.81 -9.54 -24.57
CA ASP A 205 -34.50 -10.21 -24.68
C ASP A 205 -33.31 -9.24 -24.53
N PHE A 206 -33.57 -7.93 -24.42
CA PHE A 206 -32.55 -6.91 -24.30
C PHE A 206 -32.42 -6.43 -22.86
N GLN A 207 -31.18 -6.41 -22.37
CA GLN A 207 -30.84 -5.88 -21.03
C GLN A 207 -30.15 -4.52 -21.17
N ALA A 208 -30.63 -3.53 -20.42
CA ALA A 208 -29.94 -2.25 -20.22
C ALA A 208 -29.42 -2.14 -18.80
N ASN A 209 -28.22 -1.55 -18.66
CA ASN A 209 -27.64 -1.18 -17.38
C ASN A 209 -27.13 0.25 -17.46
N LEU A 210 -27.44 1.05 -16.43
CA LEU A 210 -26.95 2.41 -16.25
C LEU A 210 -26.34 2.53 -14.85
N LEU A 211 -25.05 2.77 -14.80
CA LEU A 211 -24.31 3.05 -13.56
C LEU A 211 -23.90 4.52 -13.55
N VAL A 212 -24.18 5.20 -12.44
CA VAL A 212 -23.72 6.57 -12.15
C VAL A 212 -22.98 6.53 -10.81
N GLU A 213 -21.76 7.03 -10.82
CA GLU A 213 -20.88 7.17 -9.64
C GLU A 213 -20.44 8.61 -9.44
#